data_99e7149113d137cbae9727704fb01880
#
_entry.id   99e7149113d137cbae9727704fb01880
#
_cell.length_a   1.000
_cell.length_b   1.000
_cell.length_c   1.000
_cell.angle_alpha   90.00
_cell.angle_beta   90.00
_cell.angle_gamma   90.00
#
_symmetry.space_group_name_H-M   'P 1'
#
loop_
_entity.id
_entity.type
_entity.pdbx_description
1 polymer ?
#
loop_
_entity_poly.entity_id
_entity_poly.type
_entity_poly.pdbx_seq_one_letter_code
_entity_poly.pdbx_strand_id
1 'polypeptide(L)'
;MMSEIQLGFVGSARYLWRQLTSMRTALILLLLTGLAAIPGSLLPQRTNGPIPVQDYFKANPGLAKFLDQLWMFDVYGSPWFSSIYILLFISLIGCVIPRVIEHSRSLLKEPPAAPSKLEKMEFFQEFSGDISSAEKYLHSKRFRVRQEGD
;
A
#
# COMPACT_ATOMS: atom_id res chain seq x y z
N MET A 1 -2.89 40.64 10.73
CA MET A 1 -1.49 40.21 10.90
C MET A 1 -1.49 38.70 10.80
N MET A 2 -1.41 38.16 9.60
CA MET A 2 -1.29 36.71 9.38
C MET A 2 0.18 36.37 9.54
N SER A 3 0.50 35.64 10.58
CA SER A 3 1.84 35.08 10.77
C SER A 3 2.10 34.11 9.65
N GLU A 4 2.98 34.46 8.75
CA GLU A 4 3.53 33.54 7.76
C GLU A 4 4.20 32.40 8.52
N ILE A 5 3.57 31.24 8.48
CA ILE A 5 4.17 30.01 8.94
C ILE A 5 5.31 29.73 7.95
N GLN A 6 6.51 30.17 8.30
CA GLN A 6 7.72 29.70 7.63
C GLN A 6 7.85 28.22 7.95
N LEU A 7 7.24 27.41 7.11
CA LEU A 7 7.53 25.97 7.07
C LEU A 7 8.99 25.85 6.63
N GLY A 8 9.90 25.70 7.60
CA GLY A 8 11.29 25.44 7.28
C GLY A 8 11.38 24.24 6.34
N PHE A 9 12.41 24.16 5.51
CA PHE A 9 12.62 23.09 4.51
C PHE A 9 12.33 21.68 5.06
N VAL A 10 12.69 21.42 6.33
CA VAL A 10 12.41 20.16 7.03
C VAL A 10 10.90 19.93 7.25
N GLY A 11 10.15 20.99 7.55
CA GLY A 11 8.70 20.90 7.73
C GLY A 11 7.98 20.56 6.42
N SER A 12 8.38 21.20 5.33
CA SER A 12 7.85 20.93 3.97
C SER A 12 8.19 19.51 3.52
N ALA A 13 9.42 19.06 3.74
CA ALA A 13 9.83 17.70 3.40
C ALA A 13 9.03 16.64 4.18
N ARG A 14 8.81 16.88 5.49
CA ARG A 14 7.99 15.98 6.33
C ARG A 14 6.53 15.96 5.89
N TYR A 15 5.97 17.10 5.49
CA TYR A 15 4.61 17.18 4.98
C TYR A 15 4.47 16.40 3.67
N LEU A 16 5.38 16.63 2.70
CA LEU A 16 5.41 15.91 1.42
C LEU A 16 5.57 14.41 1.62
N TRP A 17 6.46 13.99 2.54
CA TRP A 17 6.62 12.57 2.88
C TRP A 17 5.32 11.95 3.39
N ARG A 18 4.63 12.60 4.32
CA ARG A 18 3.34 12.13 4.84
C ARG A 18 2.26 12.07 3.77
N GLN A 19 2.24 13.03 2.83
CA GLN A 19 1.31 13.00 1.71
C GLN A 19 1.64 11.84 0.76
N LEU A 20 2.91 11.69 0.41
CA LEU A 20 3.36 10.64 -0.49
C LEU A 20 3.09 9.23 0.06
N THR A 21 3.28 9.02 1.36
CA THR A 21 3.05 7.72 2.04
C THR A 21 1.61 7.51 2.51
N SER A 22 0.67 8.30 2.00
CA SER A 22 -0.76 8.16 2.29
C SER A 22 -1.39 7.10 1.37
N MET A 23 -2.33 6.31 1.90
CA MET A 23 -3.10 5.34 1.10
C MET A 23 -3.82 5.99 -0.08
N ARG A 24 -4.33 7.20 0.11
CA ARG A 24 -5.02 7.93 -0.96
C ARG A 24 -4.08 8.23 -2.12
N THR A 25 -2.86 8.69 -1.82
CA THR A 25 -1.84 8.96 -2.84
C THR A 25 -1.41 7.68 -3.56
N ALA A 26 -1.22 6.57 -2.83
CA ALA A 26 -0.89 5.29 -3.43
C ALA A 26 -1.98 4.81 -4.41
N LEU A 27 -3.27 4.97 -4.06
CA LEU A 27 -4.39 4.61 -4.94
C LEU A 27 -4.45 5.51 -6.18
N ILE A 28 -4.22 6.81 -6.03
CA ILE A 28 -4.17 7.75 -7.16
C ILE A 28 -3.01 7.40 -8.10
N LEU A 29 -1.82 7.14 -7.55
CA LEU A 29 -0.65 6.74 -8.34
C LEU A 29 -0.85 5.39 -9.03
N LEU A 30 -1.53 4.43 -8.38
CA LEU A 30 -1.89 3.16 -8.98
C LEU A 30 -2.84 3.36 -10.17
N LEU A 31 -3.88 4.17 -9.98
CA LEU A 31 -4.80 4.52 -11.06
C LEU A 31 -4.07 5.22 -12.21
N LEU A 32 -3.21 6.18 -11.89
CA LEU A 32 -2.44 6.92 -12.89
C LEU A 32 -1.49 5.99 -13.67
N THR A 33 -0.83 5.06 -12.98
CA THR A 33 0.03 4.04 -13.62
C THR A 33 -0.79 3.14 -14.56
N GLY A 34 -1.98 2.71 -14.13
CA GLY A 34 -2.89 1.94 -14.96
C GLY A 34 -3.34 2.69 -16.21
N LEU A 35 -3.75 3.96 -16.07
CA LEU A 35 -4.12 4.81 -17.20
C LEU A 35 -2.93 5.06 -18.14
N ALA A 36 -1.74 5.27 -17.59
CA ALA A 36 -0.51 5.46 -18.35
C ALA A 36 -0.08 4.19 -19.12
N ALA A 37 -0.44 3.01 -18.65
CA ALA A 37 -0.16 1.75 -19.33
C ALA A 37 -1.08 1.49 -20.54
N ILE A 38 -2.24 2.15 -20.65
CA ILE A 38 -3.18 1.97 -21.76
C ILE A 38 -2.52 2.24 -23.12
N PRO A 39 -1.90 3.39 -23.37
CA PRO A 39 -1.22 3.63 -24.63
C PRO A 39 -0.06 2.65 -24.90
N GLY A 40 0.64 2.20 -23.84
CA GLY A 40 1.67 1.17 -23.95
C GLY A 40 1.15 -0.19 -24.40
N SER A 41 -0.12 -0.49 -24.15
CA SER A 41 -0.77 -1.73 -24.58
C SER A 41 -1.41 -1.63 -25.97
N LEU A 42 -1.92 -0.45 -26.35
CA LEU A 42 -2.63 -0.23 -27.61
C LEU A 42 -1.69 0.09 -28.78
N LEU A 43 -0.58 0.75 -28.51
CA LEU A 43 0.38 1.16 -29.54
C LEU A 43 1.52 0.13 -29.69
N PRO A 44 2.05 -0.03 -30.90
CA PRO A 44 3.20 -0.90 -31.10
C PRO A 44 4.40 -0.36 -30.32
N GLN A 45 4.96 -1.16 -29.43
CA GLN A 45 6.10 -0.78 -28.61
C GLN A 45 7.42 -1.18 -29.27
N ARG A 46 8.45 -0.32 -29.16
CA ARG A 46 9.79 -0.61 -29.72
C ARG A 46 10.42 -1.86 -29.11
N THR A 47 10.09 -2.17 -27.87
CA THR A 47 10.53 -3.37 -27.15
C THR A 47 10.03 -4.67 -27.79
N ASN A 48 8.90 -4.63 -28.50
CA ASN A 48 8.31 -5.79 -29.19
C ASN A 48 8.84 -5.97 -30.62
N GLY A 49 9.74 -5.12 -31.06
CA GLY A 49 10.38 -5.13 -32.37
C GLY A 49 10.17 -3.84 -33.17
N PRO A 50 11.09 -3.53 -34.09
CA PRO A 50 11.04 -2.28 -34.84
C PRO A 50 10.02 -2.27 -35.97
N ILE A 51 9.63 -3.43 -36.52
CA ILE A 51 8.80 -3.53 -37.73
C ILE A 51 7.40 -2.93 -37.52
N PRO A 52 6.65 -3.27 -36.46
CA PRO A 52 5.31 -2.72 -36.24
C PRO A 52 5.30 -1.21 -36.06
N VAL A 53 6.34 -0.66 -35.44
CA VAL A 53 6.50 0.79 -35.26
C VAL A 53 6.78 1.47 -36.60
N GLN A 54 7.66 0.92 -37.43
CA GLN A 54 7.94 1.44 -38.77
C GLN A 54 6.68 1.44 -39.67
N ASP A 55 5.89 0.39 -39.61
CA ASP A 55 4.66 0.31 -40.40
C ASP A 55 3.63 1.33 -39.93
N TYR A 56 3.54 1.59 -38.62
CA TYR A 56 2.72 2.68 -38.06
C TYR A 56 3.17 4.04 -38.57
N PHE A 57 4.49 4.30 -38.62
CA PHE A 57 5.06 5.55 -39.14
C PHE A 57 4.77 5.74 -40.62
N LYS A 58 4.77 4.66 -41.43
CA LYS A 58 4.40 4.72 -42.85
C LYS A 58 2.94 5.04 -43.05
N ALA A 59 2.08 4.43 -42.25
CA ALA A 59 0.62 4.62 -42.32
C ALA A 59 0.16 6.01 -41.85
N ASN A 60 0.80 6.56 -40.81
CA ASN A 60 0.37 7.80 -40.16
C ASN A 60 1.55 8.74 -39.82
N PRO A 61 2.26 9.32 -40.79
CA PRO A 61 3.52 10.03 -40.57
C PRO A 61 3.43 11.26 -39.67
N GLY A 62 2.31 12.00 -39.70
CA GLY A 62 2.10 13.17 -38.86
C GLY A 62 1.81 12.82 -37.41
N LEU A 63 0.89 11.90 -37.22
CA LEU A 63 0.50 11.44 -35.89
C LEU A 63 1.63 10.66 -35.20
N ALA A 64 2.36 9.86 -35.95
CA ALA A 64 3.47 9.07 -35.42
C ALA A 64 4.58 9.95 -34.84
N LYS A 65 4.93 11.07 -35.49
CA LYS A 65 5.90 12.01 -34.96
C LYS A 65 5.48 12.64 -33.64
N PHE A 66 4.21 13.02 -33.52
CA PHE A 66 3.67 13.59 -32.28
C PHE A 66 3.68 12.56 -31.13
N LEU A 67 3.23 11.33 -31.41
CA LEU A 67 3.24 10.24 -30.43
C LEU A 67 4.66 9.86 -30.02
N ASP A 68 5.60 9.92 -30.92
CA ASP A 68 7.01 9.63 -30.64
C ASP A 68 7.65 10.66 -29.69
N GLN A 69 7.32 11.93 -29.84
CA GLN A 69 7.75 12.99 -28.91
C GLN A 69 7.23 12.78 -27.48
N LEU A 70 6.08 12.13 -27.34
CA LEU A 70 5.49 11.76 -26.07
C LEU A 70 5.93 10.39 -25.55
N TRP A 71 6.90 9.74 -26.21
CA TRP A 71 7.37 8.40 -25.86
C TRP A 71 6.30 7.31 -25.92
N MET A 72 5.26 7.48 -26.76
CA MET A 72 4.15 6.55 -26.86
C MET A 72 4.50 5.20 -27.50
N PHE A 73 5.61 5.12 -28.24
CA PHE A 73 6.16 3.88 -28.79
C PHE A 73 7.20 3.22 -27.89
N ASP A 74 7.48 3.83 -26.72
CA ASP A 74 8.32 3.28 -25.67
C ASP A 74 7.84 3.78 -24.31
N VAL A 75 6.58 3.50 -24.00
CA VAL A 75 5.89 3.98 -22.79
C VAL A 75 6.61 3.51 -21.53
N TYR A 76 6.94 2.22 -21.47
CA TYR A 76 7.55 1.61 -20.29
C TYR A 76 9.00 2.05 -20.05
N GLY A 77 9.72 2.46 -21.09
CA GLY A 77 11.06 3.07 -21.02
C GLY A 77 11.04 4.58 -20.84
N SER A 78 9.87 5.21 -20.89
CA SER A 78 9.75 6.67 -20.80
C SER A 78 10.12 7.22 -19.41
N PRO A 79 10.77 8.39 -19.34
CA PRO A 79 11.10 9.02 -18.05
C PRO A 79 9.88 9.34 -17.20
N TRP A 80 8.76 9.74 -17.82
CA TRP A 80 7.54 10.10 -17.11
C TRP A 80 6.85 8.86 -16.52
N PHE A 81 6.78 7.73 -17.24
CA PHE A 81 6.21 6.48 -16.71
C PHE A 81 7.08 5.93 -15.57
N SER A 82 8.41 5.89 -15.78
CA SER A 82 9.35 5.47 -14.73
C SER A 82 9.23 6.31 -13.47
N SER A 83 9.04 7.62 -13.61
CA SER A 83 8.84 8.52 -12.45
C SER A 83 7.56 8.19 -11.69
N ILE A 84 6.43 7.98 -12.38
CA ILE A 84 5.16 7.59 -11.74
C ILE A 84 5.32 6.25 -11.02
N TYR A 85 5.95 5.28 -11.67
CA TYR A 85 6.18 3.95 -11.14
C TYR A 85 7.07 3.96 -9.88
N ILE A 86 8.17 4.71 -9.90
CA ILE A 86 9.06 4.87 -8.73
C ILE A 86 8.31 5.54 -7.58
N LEU A 87 7.53 6.60 -7.86
CA LEU A 87 6.71 7.27 -6.85
C LEU A 87 5.66 6.33 -6.25
N LEU A 88 5.04 5.49 -7.08
CA LEU A 88 4.11 4.46 -6.62
C LEU A 88 4.78 3.48 -5.67
N PHE A 89 5.98 2.98 -6.01
CA PHE A 89 6.73 2.07 -5.13
C PHE A 89 7.08 2.72 -3.79
N ILE A 90 7.59 3.95 -3.81
CA ILE A 90 7.91 4.70 -2.59
C ILE A 90 6.64 4.88 -1.75
N SER A 91 5.52 5.22 -2.38
CA SER A 91 4.23 5.40 -1.71
C SER A 91 3.73 4.11 -1.07
N LEU A 92 3.77 2.99 -1.80
CA LEU A 92 3.37 1.66 -1.29
C LEU A 92 4.25 1.22 -0.13
N ILE A 93 5.56 1.29 -0.28
CA ILE A 93 6.51 0.94 0.79
C ILE A 93 6.23 1.79 2.03
N GLY A 94 6.09 3.10 1.86
CA GLY A 94 5.85 4.03 2.96
C GLY A 94 4.51 3.84 3.69
N CYS A 95 3.47 3.36 3.00
CA CYS A 95 2.16 3.10 3.63
C CYS A 95 2.02 1.67 4.17
N VAL A 96 2.70 0.69 3.58
CA VAL A 96 2.57 -0.73 3.96
C VAL A 96 3.46 -1.08 5.14
N ILE A 97 4.73 -0.62 5.15
CA ILE A 97 5.69 -0.97 6.21
C ILE A 97 5.17 -0.64 7.62
N PRO A 98 4.67 0.56 7.93
CA PRO A 98 4.16 0.87 9.27
C PRO A 98 3.02 -0.07 9.68
N ARG A 99 2.13 -0.41 8.77
CA ARG A 99 1.02 -1.33 9.03
C ARG A 99 1.48 -2.75 9.31
N VAL A 100 2.43 -3.26 8.52
CA VAL A 100 3.01 -4.59 8.74
C VAL A 100 3.68 -4.65 10.11
N ILE A 101 4.44 -3.62 10.50
CA ILE A 101 5.08 -3.55 11.81
C ILE A 101 4.04 -3.49 12.93
N GLU A 102 2.98 -2.71 12.78
CA GLU A 102 1.91 -2.60 13.77
C GLU A 102 1.15 -3.93 13.94
N HIS A 103 0.79 -4.58 12.83
CA HIS A 103 0.16 -5.90 12.87
C HIS A 103 1.06 -6.98 13.47
N SER A 104 2.33 -7.02 13.09
CA SER A 104 3.27 -8.00 13.66
C SER A 104 3.48 -7.79 15.16
N ARG A 105 3.55 -6.54 15.62
CA ARG A 105 3.59 -6.22 17.05
C ARG A 105 2.32 -6.62 17.77
N SER A 106 1.15 -6.43 17.13
CA SER A 106 -0.14 -6.84 17.69
C SER A 106 -0.24 -8.35 17.87
N LEU A 107 0.30 -9.13 16.96
CA LEU A 107 0.35 -10.59 17.06
C LEU A 107 1.25 -11.09 18.21
N LEU A 108 2.24 -10.29 18.59
CA LEU A 108 3.18 -10.61 19.68
C LEU A 108 2.70 -10.10 21.05
N LYS A 109 1.70 -9.21 21.08
CA LYS A 109 1.14 -8.71 22.34
C LYS A 109 0.40 -9.80 23.08
N GLU A 110 0.41 -9.71 24.39
CA GLU A 110 -0.43 -10.55 25.25
C GLU A 110 -1.92 -10.27 25.00
N PRO A 111 -2.79 -11.25 25.27
CA PRO A 111 -4.23 -11.06 25.16
C PRO A 111 -4.65 -9.83 26.00
N PRO A 112 -5.62 -9.03 25.54
CA PRO A 112 -6.15 -7.93 26.33
C PRO A 112 -6.78 -8.46 27.63
N ALA A 113 -6.78 -7.61 28.67
CA ALA A 113 -7.43 -7.92 29.93
C ALA A 113 -8.91 -8.28 29.73
N ALA A 114 -9.41 -9.21 30.53
CA ALA A 114 -10.82 -9.59 30.47
C ALA A 114 -11.74 -8.39 30.78
N PRO A 115 -12.88 -8.25 30.10
CA PRO A 115 -13.84 -7.20 30.41
C PRO A 115 -14.36 -7.32 31.85
N SER A 116 -14.44 -6.20 32.56
CA SER A 116 -14.89 -6.16 33.98
C SER A 116 -16.34 -6.62 34.24
N LYS A 117 -17.11 -6.87 33.16
CA LYS A 117 -18.52 -7.30 33.24
C LYS A 117 -18.78 -8.48 32.31
N LEU A 118 -18.14 -9.60 32.59
CA LEU A 118 -18.27 -10.83 31.80
C LEU A 118 -19.72 -11.37 31.79
N GLU A 119 -20.46 -11.22 32.94
CA GLU A 119 -21.85 -11.63 33.08
C GLU A 119 -22.84 -11.01 32.07
N LYS A 120 -22.45 -9.89 31.46
CA LYS A 120 -23.27 -9.20 30.42
C LYS A 120 -23.01 -9.66 29.02
N MET A 121 -22.10 -10.57 28.82
CA MET A 121 -21.80 -11.10 27.47
C MET A 121 -22.83 -12.14 27.08
N GLU A 122 -23.22 -12.13 25.80
CA GLU A 122 -24.25 -13.00 25.20
C GLU A 122 -23.95 -14.51 25.36
N PHE A 123 -22.68 -14.87 25.47
CA PHE A 123 -22.23 -16.26 25.62
C PHE A 123 -21.43 -16.48 26.90
N PHE A 124 -21.85 -15.85 28.01
CA PHE A 124 -21.23 -16.07 29.30
C PHE A 124 -21.64 -17.43 29.85
N GLN A 125 -20.69 -18.25 30.25
CA GLN A 125 -20.92 -19.52 30.97
C GLN A 125 -19.90 -19.67 32.09
N GLU A 126 -20.37 -20.00 33.27
CA GLU A 126 -19.51 -20.38 34.39
C GLU A 126 -19.35 -21.88 34.47
N PHE A 127 -18.15 -22.33 34.64
CA PHE A 127 -17.81 -23.73 34.86
C PHE A 127 -17.10 -23.87 36.20
N SER A 128 -17.59 -24.79 37.04
CA SER A 128 -16.85 -25.24 38.21
C SER A 128 -15.84 -26.30 37.78
N GLY A 129 -14.56 -25.98 37.80
CA GLY A 129 -13.50 -26.88 37.38
C GLY A 129 -12.12 -26.38 37.76
N ASP A 130 -11.11 -27.24 37.54
CA ASP A 130 -9.74 -26.91 37.82
C ASP A 130 -9.15 -26.04 36.69
N ILE A 131 -8.68 -24.83 37.06
CA ILE A 131 -8.08 -23.84 36.13
C ILE A 131 -6.88 -24.41 35.39
N SER A 132 -6.09 -25.25 36.08
CA SER A 132 -4.87 -25.83 35.47
C SER A 132 -5.19 -26.78 34.32
N SER A 133 -6.28 -27.51 34.41
CA SER A 133 -6.79 -28.41 33.38
C SER A 133 -7.33 -27.64 32.19
N ALA A 134 -8.05 -26.52 32.42
CA ALA A 134 -8.54 -25.63 31.38
C ALA A 134 -7.37 -24.95 30.60
N GLU A 135 -6.37 -24.45 31.33
CA GLU A 135 -5.18 -23.86 30.74
C GLU A 135 -4.42 -24.86 29.85
N LYS A 136 -4.19 -26.07 30.32
CA LYS A 136 -3.55 -27.14 29.57
C LYS A 136 -4.30 -27.50 28.30
N TYR A 137 -5.62 -27.54 28.36
CA TYR A 137 -6.48 -27.78 27.21
C TYR A 137 -6.36 -26.66 26.17
N LEU A 138 -6.42 -25.39 26.59
CA LEU A 138 -6.30 -24.24 25.71
C LEU A 138 -4.90 -24.15 25.09
N HIS A 139 -3.84 -24.43 25.84
CA HIS A 139 -2.48 -24.51 25.31
C HIS A 139 -2.34 -25.61 24.26
N SER A 140 -2.98 -26.76 24.45
CA SER A 140 -2.95 -27.86 23.46
C SER A 140 -3.60 -27.45 22.13
N LYS A 141 -4.55 -26.52 22.17
CA LYS A 141 -5.21 -25.90 21.00
C LYS A 141 -4.50 -24.66 20.46
N ARG A 142 -3.28 -24.36 20.96
CA ARG A 142 -2.45 -23.21 20.57
C ARG A 142 -3.06 -21.84 20.88
N PHE A 143 -3.97 -21.76 21.85
CA PHE A 143 -4.44 -20.47 22.37
C PHE A 143 -3.40 -19.86 23.32
N ARG A 144 -3.25 -18.53 23.25
CA ARG A 144 -2.50 -17.79 24.27
C ARG A 144 -3.42 -17.51 25.44
N VAL A 145 -3.06 -18.01 26.60
CA VAL A 145 -3.86 -17.88 27.82
C VAL A 145 -3.16 -16.92 28.76
N ARG A 146 -3.94 -16.05 29.37
CA ARG A 146 -3.53 -15.18 30.48
C ARG A 146 -4.49 -15.42 31.63
N GLN A 147 -3.96 -15.75 32.79
CA GLN A 147 -4.72 -15.87 34.01
C GLN A 147 -4.77 -14.48 34.68
N GLU A 148 -5.95 -13.98 34.92
CA GLU A 148 -6.18 -12.82 35.78
C GLU A 148 -6.72 -13.35 37.11
N GLY A 149 -6.02 -13.04 38.22
CA GLY A 149 -6.51 -13.32 39.56
C GLY A 149 -7.63 -12.35 39.96
N ASP A 150 -8.49 -12.77 40.85
CA ASP A 150 -9.51 -11.95 41.50
C ASP A 150 -8.87 -10.76 42.22
#